data_4b3fb1b9c98282d838727c3e9e9d480a
#
_entry.id   4b3fb1b9c98282d838727c3e9e9d480a
#
_cell.length_a   1.000
_cell.length_b   1.000
_cell.length_c   1.000
_cell.angle_alpha   90.00
_cell.angle_beta   90.00
_cell.angle_gamma   90.00
#
_symmetry.space_group_name_H-M   'P 1'
#
loop_
_entity.id
_entity.type
_entity.pdbx_description
1 polymer ?
#
loop_
_entity_poly.entity_id
_entity_poly.type
_entity_poly.pdbx_seq_one_letter_code
_entity_poly.pdbx_strand_id
1 'polypeptide(L)'
;VYSIIRYTRFKMILIVDSGSTKTDWCFADSSDVYVLVHTDGINPVVQSYDEMLSVVQKQMLPRAKQQSLDLASLDEVYFYGAGCTPELRLAVEKALRVAVDEKPSVYVDSDLLAAARALCGTDSGIACILGTGSNSCYYDGEGIKEHTPALGYILGDEGSGAVLGRNFINGILKGTLSRELRDVFFDEYHTSQADIINKVYHSAMPNRFLASLSKFILPHIDDESLEALVVRNFENFIISNIRNYSEAKPVINAVGSVAFLYRKQLEQAAMLQGYELGKILKSPLEGLLDYHFANK
;
A
#
# COMPACT_ATOMS: atom_id res chain seq x y z
N VAL A 1 3.84 35.01 -42.39
CA VAL A 1 4.62 34.34 -41.34
C VAL A 1 3.64 33.46 -40.58
N TYR A 2 3.54 32.19 -40.92
CA TYR A 2 2.73 31.22 -40.20
C TYR A 2 3.59 30.75 -39.00
N SER A 3 3.23 31.14 -37.77
CA SER A 3 3.78 30.56 -36.56
C SER A 3 3.19 29.13 -36.45
N ILE A 4 4.03 28.13 -36.68
CA ILE A 4 3.73 26.75 -36.36
C ILE A 4 3.68 26.66 -34.82
N ILE A 5 2.45 26.68 -34.28
CA ILE A 5 2.24 26.27 -32.88
C ILE A 5 2.59 24.78 -32.85
N ARG A 6 3.79 24.45 -32.40
CA ARG A 6 4.15 23.10 -32.01
C ARG A 6 3.24 22.76 -30.82
N TYR A 7 2.15 22.04 -31.07
CA TYR A 7 1.48 21.31 -30.01
C TYR A 7 2.52 20.32 -29.45
N THR A 8 3.10 20.65 -28.32
CA THR A 8 3.80 19.68 -27.52
C THR A 8 2.76 18.63 -27.14
N ARG A 9 2.83 17.46 -27.79
CA ARG A 9 2.00 16.30 -27.44
C ARG A 9 2.40 15.95 -26.00
N PHE A 10 1.52 16.21 -25.05
CA PHE A 10 1.71 15.73 -23.69
C PHE A 10 1.80 14.21 -23.72
N LYS A 11 2.81 13.68 -23.05
CA LYS A 11 3.06 12.25 -23.00
C LYS A 11 2.07 11.62 -22.01
N MET A 12 1.11 10.82 -22.51
CA MET A 12 0.18 10.12 -21.64
C MET A 12 0.87 8.92 -21.01
N ILE A 13 0.82 8.83 -19.68
CA ILE A 13 1.35 7.69 -18.93
C ILE A 13 0.24 7.01 -18.13
N LEU A 14 0.41 5.71 -17.93
CA LEU A 14 -0.42 4.92 -17.03
C LEU A 14 0.42 4.53 -15.82
N ILE A 15 0.04 5.01 -14.63
CA ILE A 15 0.61 4.58 -13.35
C ILE A 15 -0.39 3.66 -12.68
N VAL A 16 0.07 2.47 -12.27
CA VAL A 16 -0.77 1.46 -11.63
C VAL A 16 -0.22 1.13 -10.25
N ASP A 17 -1.06 1.31 -9.24
CA ASP A 17 -0.79 0.87 -7.86
C ASP A 17 -1.70 -0.32 -7.54
N SER A 18 -1.11 -1.50 -7.39
CA SER A 18 -1.85 -2.74 -7.22
C SER A 18 -1.50 -3.47 -5.93
N GLY A 19 -2.44 -3.46 -4.99
CA GLY A 19 -2.42 -4.35 -3.84
C GLY A 19 -3.16 -5.68 -4.12
N SER A 20 -3.13 -6.59 -3.15
CA SER A 20 -3.88 -7.86 -3.27
C SER A 20 -5.40 -7.69 -3.29
N THR A 21 -5.93 -6.51 -2.94
CA THR A 21 -7.37 -6.26 -2.81
C THR A 21 -7.95 -5.43 -3.94
N LYS A 22 -7.23 -4.38 -4.33
CA LYS A 22 -7.64 -3.41 -5.33
C LYS A 22 -6.45 -2.97 -6.16
N THR A 23 -6.73 -2.50 -7.36
CA THR A 23 -5.78 -1.83 -8.25
C THR A 23 -6.33 -0.47 -8.61
N ASP A 24 -5.51 0.55 -8.45
CA ASP A 24 -5.76 1.92 -8.89
C ASP A 24 -4.98 2.16 -10.19
N TRP A 25 -5.69 2.42 -11.29
CA TRP A 25 -5.13 2.70 -12.62
C TRP A 25 -5.26 4.19 -12.87
N CYS A 26 -4.15 4.88 -12.91
CA CYS A 26 -4.06 6.33 -13.09
C CYS A 26 -3.57 6.67 -14.49
N PHE A 27 -4.45 7.16 -15.33
CA PHE A 27 -4.14 7.67 -16.67
C PHE A 27 -3.86 9.16 -16.55
N ALA A 28 -2.64 9.59 -16.82
CA ALA A 28 -2.21 10.96 -16.55
C ALA A 28 -1.46 11.59 -17.72
N ASP A 29 -1.78 12.87 -17.99
CA ASP A 29 -1.07 13.76 -18.92
C ASP A 29 -0.09 14.68 -18.18
N SER A 30 -0.33 14.91 -16.89
CA SER A 30 0.51 15.69 -15.97
C SER A 30 0.26 15.24 -14.52
N SER A 31 1.00 15.79 -13.57
CA SER A 31 0.77 15.52 -12.14
C SER A 31 -0.63 15.95 -11.66
N ASP A 32 -1.21 16.96 -12.29
CA ASP A 32 -2.48 17.57 -11.87
C ASP A 32 -3.69 17.11 -12.70
N VAL A 33 -3.45 16.50 -13.88
CA VAL A 33 -4.51 16.07 -14.81
C VAL A 33 -4.45 14.57 -15.02
N TYR A 34 -5.34 13.87 -14.34
CA TYR A 34 -5.42 12.42 -14.43
C TYR A 34 -6.84 11.87 -14.26
N VAL A 35 -7.05 10.67 -14.73
CA VAL A 35 -8.29 9.90 -14.58
C VAL A 35 -8.00 8.59 -13.87
N LEU A 36 -8.82 8.25 -12.87
CA LEU A 36 -8.68 7.02 -12.08
C LEU A 36 -9.71 5.97 -12.49
N VAL A 37 -9.22 4.77 -12.70
CA VAL A 37 -10.03 3.55 -12.83
C VAL A 37 -9.67 2.62 -11.70
N HIS A 38 -10.66 1.99 -11.07
CA HIS A 38 -10.46 1.05 -9.98
C HIS A 38 -10.89 -0.35 -10.40
N THR A 39 -10.12 -1.37 -10.00
CA THR A 39 -10.44 -2.78 -10.24
C THR A 39 -10.11 -3.63 -9.01
N ASP A 40 -10.40 -4.92 -9.08
CA ASP A 40 -9.83 -5.88 -8.14
C ASP A 40 -8.30 -5.89 -8.23
N GLY A 41 -7.65 -6.36 -7.16
CA GLY A 41 -6.20 -6.41 -7.06
C GLY A 41 -5.57 -7.39 -8.05
N ILE A 42 -4.34 -7.08 -8.46
CA ILE A 42 -3.46 -7.97 -9.22
C ILE A 42 -2.24 -8.27 -8.36
N ASN A 43 -2.09 -9.55 -7.98
CA ASN A 43 -0.96 -10.05 -7.21
C ASN A 43 -0.50 -11.41 -7.75
N PRO A 44 0.62 -11.48 -8.45
CA PRO A 44 1.08 -12.70 -9.12
C PRO A 44 1.52 -13.83 -8.18
N VAL A 45 1.67 -13.58 -6.87
CA VAL A 45 1.97 -14.63 -5.88
C VAL A 45 0.75 -15.50 -5.60
N VAL A 46 -0.45 -14.90 -5.62
CA VAL A 46 -1.69 -15.57 -5.19
C VAL A 46 -2.70 -15.77 -6.33
N GLN A 47 -2.41 -15.24 -7.52
CA GLN A 47 -3.27 -15.33 -8.70
C GLN A 47 -2.55 -16.02 -9.86
N SER A 48 -3.28 -16.81 -10.60
CA SER A 48 -2.86 -17.33 -11.89
C SER A 48 -2.79 -16.23 -12.97
N TYR A 49 -2.13 -16.51 -14.08
CA TYR A 49 -2.11 -15.60 -15.23
C TYR A 49 -3.52 -15.27 -15.74
N ASP A 50 -4.42 -16.28 -15.83
CA ASP A 50 -5.78 -16.09 -16.34
C ASP A 50 -6.64 -15.21 -15.39
N GLU A 51 -6.42 -15.30 -14.09
CA GLU A 51 -7.10 -14.43 -13.13
C GLU A 51 -6.63 -12.97 -13.27
N MET A 52 -5.32 -12.72 -13.37
CA MET A 52 -4.77 -11.39 -13.61
C MET A 52 -5.26 -10.82 -14.96
N LEU A 53 -5.23 -11.62 -16.01
CA LEU A 53 -5.74 -11.26 -17.35
C LEU A 53 -7.23 -10.93 -17.30
N SER A 54 -8.02 -11.67 -16.52
CA SER A 54 -9.45 -11.41 -16.34
C SER A 54 -9.70 -10.03 -15.71
N VAL A 55 -8.88 -9.59 -14.74
CA VAL A 55 -8.98 -8.24 -14.16
C VAL A 55 -8.75 -7.18 -15.23
N VAL A 56 -7.71 -7.35 -16.05
CA VAL A 56 -7.39 -6.42 -17.14
C VAL A 56 -8.53 -6.38 -18.17
N GLN A 57 -8.95 -7.54 -18.70
CA GLN A 57 -9.91 -7.61 -19.80
C GLN A 57 -11.35 -7.30 -19.38
N LYS A 58 -11.79 -7.80 -18.22
CA LYS A 58 -13.21 -7.72 -17.83
C LYS A 58 -13.50 -6.55 -16.90
N GLN A 59 -12.49 -5.93 -16.30
CA GLN A 59 -12.71 -4.82 -15.38
C GLN A 59 -12.04 -3.53 -15.87
N MET A 60 -10.72 -3.54 -16.12
CA MET A 60 -9.98 -2.33 -16.48
C MET A 60 -10.41 -1.80 -17.87
N LEU A 61 -10.34 -2.63 -18.91
CA LEU A 61 -10.67 -2.21 -20.29
C LEU A 61 -12.10 -1.65 -20.43
N PRO A 62 -13.17 -2.29 -19.91
CA PRO A 62 -14.51 -1.73 -20.01
C PRO A 62 -14.65 -0.39 -19.27
N ARG A 63 -14.03 -0.25 -18.10
CA ARG A 63 -14.08 0.99 -17.32
C ARG A 63 -13.30 2.13 -17.97
N ALA A 64 -12.12 1.84 -18.52
CA ALA A 64 -11.34 2.80 -19.30
C ALA A 64 -12.16 3.30 -20.53
N LYS A 65 -12.83 2.38 -21.25
CA LYS A 65 -13.71 2.72 -22.36
C LYS A 65 -14.90 3.58 -21.95
N GLN A 66 -15.52 3.30 -20.79
CA GLN A 66 -16.63 4.12 -20.26
C GLN A 66 -16.19 5.55 -19.99
N GLN A 67 -14.92 5.77 -19.65
CA GLN A 67 -14.34 7.09 -19.40
C GLN A 67 -13.70 7.70 -20.67
N SER A 68 -13.92 7.10 -21.84
CA SER A 68 -13.38 7.56 -23.13
C SER A 68 -11.86 7.66 -23.18
N LEU A 69 -11.15 6.83 -22.41
CA LEU A 69 -9.70 6.80 -22.38
C LEU A 69 -9.17 6.08 -23.63
N ASP A 70 -8.24 6.71 -24.35
CA ASP A 70 -7.57 6.15 -25.52
C ASP A 70 -6.27 5.47 -25.11
N LEU A 71 -6.30 4.14 -24.98
CA LEU A 71 -5.12 3.35 -24.61
C LEU A 71 -4.03 3.36 -25.70
N ALA A 72 -4.39 3.63 -26.97
CA ALA A 72 -3.41 3.74 -28.06
C ALA A 72 -2.57 5.03 -27.95
N SER A 73 -3.00 6.00 -27.15
CA SER A 73 -2.25 7.25 -26.89
C SER A 73 -1.18 7.09 -25.81
N LEU A 74 -1.16 5.97 -25.06
CA LEU A 74 -0.18 5.72 -24.01
C LEU A 74 1.24 5.63 -24.58
N ASP A 75 2.18 6.27 -23.90
CA ASP A 75 3.61 6.22 -24.22
C ASP A 75 4.37 5.33 -23.23
N GLU A 76 3.94 5.29 -21.96
CA GLU A 76 4.56 4.49 -20.91
C GLU A 76 3.52 3.94 -19.93
N VAL A 77 3.79 2.74 -19.39
CA VAL A 77 3.01 2.08 -18.35
C VAL A 77 3.95 1.71 -17.21
N TYR A 78 3.65 2.21 -16.01
CA TYR A 78 4.37 1.89 -14.78
C TYR A 78 3.45 1.13 -13.86
N PHE A 79 3.66 -0.17 -13.77
CA PHE A 79 2.90 -1.04 -12.88
C PHE A 79 3.70 -1.33 -11.62
N TYR A 80 3.13 -1.02 -10.48
CA TYR A 80 3.67 -1.32 -9.17
C TYR A 80 2.70 -2.24 -8.43
N GLY A 81 3.15 -3.44 -8.07
CA GLY A 81 2.25 -4.40 -7.46
C GLY A 81 2.83 -5.19 -6.31
N ALA A 82 1.96 -5.48 -5.33
CA ALA A 82 2.26 -6.44 -4.30
C ALA A 82 2.60 -7.80 -4.93
N GLY A 83 3.67 -8.43 -4.48
CA GLY A 83 4.11 -9.73 -5.00
C GLY A 83 4.81 -9.70 -6.35
N CYS A 84 5.07 -8.53 -6.95
CA CYS A 84 5.84 -8.40 -8.18
C CYS A 84 7.35 -8.61 -7.93
N THR A 85 7.73 -9.85 -7.66
CA THR A 85 9.15 -10.22 -7.58
C THR A 85 9.79 -10.24 -8.98
N PRO A 86 11.14 -10.20 -9.11
CA PRO A 86 11.83 -10.28 -10.39
C PRO A 86 11.37 -11.46 -11.26
N GLU A 87 11.05 -12.60 -10.65
CA GLU A 87 10.62 -13.83 -11.34
C GLU A 87 9.19 -13.75 -11.87
N LEU A 88 8.32 -12.96 -11.21
CA LEU A 88 6.89 -12.88 -11.51
C LEU A 88 6.50 -11.67 -12.37
N ARG A 89 7.40 -10.69 -12.55
CA ARG A 89 7.15 -9.45 -13.33
C ARG A 89 6.69 -9.74 -14.75
N LEU A 90 7.30 -10.73 -15.40
CA LEU A 90 6.99 -11.07 -16.80
C LEU A 90 5.54 -11.54 -16.99
N ALA A 91 4.96 -12.24 -16.01
CA ALA A 91 3.57 -12.67 -16.08
C ALA A 91 2.61 -11.48 -16.03
N VAL A 92 2.90 -10.49 -15.17
CA VAL A 92 2.12 -9.25 -15.08
C VAL A 92 2.28 -8.43 -16.37
N GLU A 93 3.49 -8.25 -16.87
CA GLU A 93 3.74 -7.54 -18.13
C GLU A 93 2.95 -8.16 -19.30
N LYS A 94 2.97 -9.47 -19.45
CA LYS A 94 2.20 -10.17 -20.49
C LYS A 94 0.69 -9.92 -20.36
N ALA A 95 0.16 -9.88 -19.15
CA ALA A 95 -1.26 -9.59 -18.92
C ALA A 95 -1.61 -8.14 -19.32
N LEU A 96 -0.73 -7.18 -19.02
CA LEU A 96 -0.90 -5.77 -19.40
C LEU A 96 -0.82 -5.55 -20.92
N ARG A 97 0.11 -6.24 -21.61
CA ARG A 97 0.29 -6.15 -23.08
C ARG A 97 -0.98 -6.46 -23.85
N VAL A 98 -1.87 -7.29 -23.31
CA VAL A 98 -3.18 -7.55 -23.95
C VAL A 98 -4.05 -6.29 -24.05
N ALA A 99 -3.83 -5.31 -23.19
CA ALA A 99 -4.60 -4.06 -23.17
C ALA A 99 -3.93 -2.90 -23.92
N VAL A 100 -2.60 -2.88 -23.96
CA VAL A 100 -1.85 -1.68 -24.40
C VAL A 100 -0.98 -1.91 -25.63
N ASP A 101 -1.09 -3.05 -26.27
CA ASP A 101 -0.30 -3.43 -27.45
C ASP A 101 1.24 -3.36 -27.19
N GLU A 102 2.01 -3.31 -28.28
CA GLU A 102 3.47 -3.25 -28.24
C GLU A 102 4.02 -1.80 -28.15
N LYS A 103 3.18 -0.78 -28.34
CA LYS A 103 3.63 0.60 -28.48
C LYS A 103 4.24 1.20 -27.21
N PRO A 104 3.56 1.18 -26.02
CA PRO A 104 4.11 1.80 -24.83
C PRO A 104 5.23 0.96 -24.21
N SER A 105 6.21 1.63 -23.61
CA SER A 105 7.15 0.95 -22.72
C SER A 105 6.42 0.52 -21.46
N VAL A 106 6.56 -0.74 -21.06
CA VAL A 106 5.92 -1.30 -19.86
C VAL A 106 6.98 -1.63 -18.83
N TYR A 107 6.83 -1.06 -17.64
CA TYR A 107 7.69 -1.28 -16.49
C TYR A 107 6.86 -1.90 -15.37
N VAL A 108 7.30 -3.04 -14.86
CA VAL A 108 6.64 -3.74 -13.75
C VAL A 108 7.60 -3.83 -12.57
N ASP A 109 7.16 -3.36 -11.42
CA ASP A 109 7.96 -3.35 -10.19
C ASP A 109 7.12 -3.62 -8.94
N SER A 110 7.79 -3.70 -7.78
CA SER A 110 7.13 -3.94 -6.49
C SER A 110 6.39 -2.70 -5.98
N ASP A 111 5.35 -2.92 -5.18
CA ASP A 111 4.66 -1.88 -4.41
C ASP A 111 5.62 -1.13 -3.45
N LEU A 112 6.66 -1.82 -2.96
CA LEU A 112 7.66 -1.21 -2.11
C LEU A 112 8.51 -0.17 -2.84
N LEU A 113 8.86 -0.41 -4.12
CA LEU A 113 9.54 0.60 -4.93
C LEU A 113 8.60 1.79 -5.24
N ALA A 114 7.30 1.54 -5.45
CA ALA A 114 6.31 2.61 -5.55
C ALA A 114 6.29 3.50 -4.30
N ALA A 115 6.24 2.86 -3.12
CA ALA A 115 6.27 3.57 -1.85
C ALA A 115 7.54 4.43 -1.71
N ALA A 116 8.71 3.87 -2.04
CA ALA A 116 9.97 4.57 -1.97
C ALA A 116 10.01 5.80 -2.89
N ARG A 117 9.63 5.65 -4.16
CA ARG A 117 9.55 6.74 -5.13
C ARG A 117 8.55 7.83 -4.75
N ALA A 118 7.37 7.43 -4.25
CA ALA A 118 6.33 8.36 -3.82
C ALA A 118 6.72 9.18 -2.58
N LEU A 119 7.45 8.56 -1.66
CA LEU A 119 7.82 9.15 -0.39
C LEU A 119 9.12 9.97 -0.49
N CYS A 120 10.12 9.44 -1.18
CA CYS A 120 11.47 9.97 -1.18
C CYS A 120 11.85 10.67 -2.51
N GLY A 121 11.08 10.44 -3.60
CA GLY A 121 11.44 11.02 -4.90
C GLY A 121 12.77 10.48 -5.41
N THR A 122 13.73 11.37 -5.59
CA THR A 122 15.13 11.05 -5.96
C THR A 122 16.09 11.11 -4.78
N ASP A 123 15.61 11.42 -3.57
CA ASP A 123 16.42 11.44 -2.37
C ASP A 123 16.48 10.05 -1.73
N SER A 124 17.57 9.79 -1.00
CA SER A 124 17.67 8.59 -0.18
C SER A 124 16.81 8.68 1.09
N GLY A 125 16.23 7.56 1.54
CA GLY A 125 15.42 7.54 2.75
C GLY A 125 14.87 6.19 3.14
N ILE A 126 14.29 6.11 4.32
CA ILE A 126 13.50 4.97 4.78
C ILE A 126 12.08 5.13 4.23
N ALA A 127 11.60 4.13 3.49
CA ALA A 127 10.24 4.08 2.99
C ALA A 127 9.50 2.87 3.54
N CYS A 128 8.30 3.10 4.07
CA CYS A 128 7.47 2.09 4.72
C CYS A 128 6.09 2.01 4.08
N ILE A 129 5.55 0.81 3.98
CA ILE A 129 4.13 0.55 3.72
C ILE A 129 3.50 0.09 5.03
N LEU A 130 2.46 0.80 5.50
CA LEU A 130 1.68 0.44 6.68
C LEU A 130 0.19 0.46 6.32
N GLY A 131 -0.31 -0.71 5.90
CA GLY A 131 -1.67 -0.95 5.45
C GLY A 131 -2.27 -2.21 6.10
N THR A 132 -2.92 -3.07 5.31
CA THR A 132 -3.35 -4.40 5.76
C THR A 132 -2.18 -5.25 6.24
N GLY A 133 -1.08 -5.29 5.47
CA GLY A 133 0.23 -5.77 5.86
C GLY A 133 1.20 -4.61 6.09
N SER A 134 2.48 -4.92 6.31
CA SER A 134 3.55 -3.93 6.40
C SER A 134 4.78 -4.34 5.60
N ASN A 135 5.56 -3.36 5.18
CA ASN A 135 6.82 -3.56 4.50
C ASN A 135 7.72 -2.33 4.69
N SER A 136 9.02 -2.45 4.50
CA SER A 136 9.95 -1.33 4.59
C SER A 136 11.22 -1.56 3.79
N CYS A 137 11.87 -0.47 3.38
CA CYS A 137 13.19 -0.50 2.77
C CYS A 137 14.01 0.74 3.09
N TYR A 138 15.33 0.63 2.92
CA TYR A 138 16.19 1.76 2.65
C TYR A 138 16.33 1.92 1.13
N TYR A 139 15.99 3.11 0.66
CA TYR A 139 16.02 3.53 -0.73
C TYR A 139 17.19 4.53 -0.90
N ASP A 140 18.02 4.36 -1.94
CA ASP A 140 19.22 5.19 -2.15
C ASP A 140 19.00 6.39 -3.10
N GLY A 141 17.76 6.58 -3.56
CA GLY A 141 17.38 7.59 -4.57
C GLY A 141 17.13 7.01 -5.96
N GLU A 142 17.61 5.79 -6.22
CA GLU A 142 17.47 5.11 -7.50
C GLU A 142 16.71 3.78 -7.34
N GLY A 143 17.07 2.99 -6.32
CA GLY A 143 16.52 1.67 -6.06
C GLY A 143 16.50 1.28 -4.59
N ILE A 144 15.91 0.12 -4.31
CA ILE A 144 15.90 -0.47 -2.98
C ILE A 144 17.29 -1.04 -2.69
N LYS A 145 17.96 -0.48 -1.67
CA LYS A 145 19.30 -0.88 -1.24
C LYS A 145 19.27 -1.97 -0.19
N GLU A 146 18.42 -1.79 0.82
CA GLU A 146 18.23 -2.74 1.90
C GLU A 146 16.74 -2.99 2.11
N HIS A 147 16.38 -4.22 2.44
CA HIS A 147 15.01 -4.65 2.63
C HIS A 147 14.93 -5.69 3.76
N THR A 148 14.09 -5.43 4.76
CA THR A 148 13.75 -6.42 5.78
C THR A 148 12.52 -7.20 5.31
N PRO A 149 12.56 -8.55 5.26
CA PRO A 149 11.44 -9.36 4.79
C PRO A 149 10.17 -9.14 5.62
N ALA A 150 9.04 -8.88 4.97
CA ALA A 150 7.76 -8.62 5.63
C ALA A 150 7.17 -9.86 6.33
N LEU A 151 7.34 -11.06 5.75
CA LEU A 151 6.95 -12.38 6.25
C LEU A 151 5.44 -12.63 6.45
N GLY A 152 4.57 -11.64 6.19
CA GLY A 152 3.12 -11.74 6.36
C GLY A 152 2.65 -11.70 7.81
N TYR A 153 1.34 -11.60 8.03
CA TYR A 153 0.73 -11.29 9.34
C TYR A 153 0.87 -12.37 10.43
N ILE A 154 1.30 -13.58 10.05
CA ILE A 154 1.54 -14.68 11.00
C ILE A 154 2.95 -14.59 11.58
N LEU A 155 3.96 -14.39 10.71
CA LEU A 155 5.38 -14.44 11.06
C LEU A 155 6.04 -13.06 11.17
N GLY A 156 5.36 -12.00 10.72
CA GLY A 156 5.87 -10.64 10.66
C GLY A 156 4.72 -9.63 10.58
N ASP A 157 4.82 -8.70 9.62
CA ASP A 157 3.88 -7.59 9.39
C ASP A 157 3.63 -6.73 10.64
N GLU A 158 4.59 -6.61 11.56
CA GLU A 158 4.51 -5.69 12.69
C GLU A 158 4.14 -4.29 12.15
N GLY A 159 3.38 -3.53 12.91
CA GLY A 159 2.90 -2.20 12.50
C GLY A 159 1.70 -2.21 11.55
N SER A 160 1.35 -3.37 10.96
CA SER A 160 0.21 -3.49 10.06
C SER A 160 -1.13 -3.46 10.78
N GLY A 161 -2.21 -3.23 10.01
CA GLY A 161 -3.58 -3.34 10.50
C GLY A 161 -3.97 -4.77 10.88
N ALA A 162 -3.42 -5.78 10.20
CA ALA A 162 -3.70 -7.17 10.52
C ALA A 162 -3.10 -7.57 11.87
N VAL A 163 -1.85 -7.19 12.14
CA VAL A 163 -1.20 -7.44 13.45
C VAL A 163 -1.86 -6.61 14.55
N LEU A 164 -2.20 -5.36 14.26
CA LEU A 164 -2.95 -4.51 15.21
C LEU A 164 -4.28 -5.16 15.59
N GLY A 165 -5.07 -5.60 14.61
CA GLY A 165 -6.36 -6.25 14.87
C GLY A 165 -6.21 -7.59 15.60
N ARG A 166 -5.17 -8.38 15.28
CA ARG A 166 -4.85 -9.61 16.01
C ARG A 166 -4.56 -9.31 17.50
N ASN A 167 -3.74 -8.30 17.75
CA ASN A 167 -3.38 -7.90 19.10
C ASN A 167 -4.58 -7.31 19.85
N PHE A 168 -5.45 -6.56 19.19
CA PHE A 168 -6.70 -6.05 19.73
C PHE A 168 -7.63 -7.19 20.16
N ILE A 169 -7.91 -8.16 19.28
CA ILE A 169 -8.76 -9.33 19.61
C ILE A 169 -8.15 -10.12 20.79
N ASN A 170 -6.85 -10.33 20.78
CA ASN A 170 -6.16 -10.99 21.89
C ASN A 170 -6.38 -10.22 23.21
N GLY A 171 -6.23 -8.88 23.16
CA GLY A 171 -6.39 -8.00 24.32
C GLY A 171 -7.79 -8.03 24.93
N ILE A 172 -8.83 -7.89 24.12
CA ILE A 172 -10.22 -7.91 24.60
C ILE A 172 -10.64 -9.29 25.11
N LEU A 173 -10.20 -10.38 24.48
CA LEU A 173 -10.58 -11.74 24.87
C LEU A 173 -9.82 -12.24 26.11
N LYS A 174 -8.58 -11.79 26.31
CA LYS A 174 -7.76 -12.17 27.47
C LYS A 174 -7.81 -11.16 28.63
N GLY A 175 -8.51 -10.03 28.43
CA GLY A 175 -8.71 -9.02 29.49
C GLY A 175 -7.46 -8.17 29.75
N THR A 176 -6.58 -7.99 28.76
CA THR A 176 -5.45 -7.03 28.84
C THR A 176 -5.85 -5.63 28.34
N LEU A 177 -6.97 -5.50 27.67
CA LEU A 177 -7.68 -4.26 27.40
C LEU A 177 -8.88 -4.11 28.33
N SER A 178 -9.44 -2.90 28.44
CA SER A 178 -10.53 -2.61 29.36
C SER A 178 -11.77 -3.48 29.08
N ARG A 179 -12.54 -3.76 30.14
CA ARG A 179 -13.76 -4.54 30.02
C ARG A 179 -14.84 -3.75 29.28
N GLU A 180 -14.89 -2.47 29.50
CA GLU A 180 -15.79 -1.53 28.85
C GLU A 180 -15.58 -1.57 27.34
N LEU A 181 -14.35 -1.51 26.88
CA LEU A 181 -14.01 -1.58 25.46
C LEU A 181 -14.42 -2.92 24.82
N ARG A 182 -14.25 -4.02 25.56
CA ARG A 182 -14.70 -5.34 25.13
C ARG A 182 -16.22 -5.39 24.96
N ASP A 183 -16.97 -4.90 25.94
CA ASP A 183 -18.44 -4.97 25.95
C ASP A 183 -18.98 -4.10 24.80
N VAL A 184 -18.45 -2.90 24.59
CA VAL A 184 -18.78 -2.03 23.44
C VAL A 184 -18.47 -2.71 22.11
N PHE A 185 -17.34 -3.37 21.98
CA PHE A 185 -16.98 -4.08 20.74
C PHE A 185 -17.97 -5.19 20.39
N PHE A 186 -18.33 -6.02 21.37
CA PHE A 186 -19.29 -7.11 21.12
C PHE A 186 -20.69 -6.60 20.81
N ASP A 187 -21.10 -5.50 21.42
CA ASP A 187 -22.39 -4.86 21.15
C ASP A 187 -22.43 -4.24 19.75
N GLU A 188 -21.43 -3.43 19.37
CA GLU A 188 -21.39 -2.78 18.05
C GLU A 188 -21.28 -3.78 16.89
N TYR A 189 -20.49 -4.82 17.05
CA TYR A 189 -20.23 -5.80 15.98
C TYR A 189 -21.22 -6.97 15.96
N HIS A 190 -22.13 -7.05 16.95
CA HIS A 190 -23.10 -8.14 17.08
C HIS A 190 -22.47 -9.52 16.83
N THR A 191 -21.30 -9.76 17.45
CA THR A 191 -20.45 -10.92 17.21
C THR A 191 -20.16 -11.67 18.51
N SER A 192 -19.62 -12.87 18.39
CA SER A 192 -19.17 -13.68 19.53
C SER A 192 -17.70 -14.09 19.38
N GLN A 193 -17.11 -14.58 20.47
CA GLN A 193 -15.77 -15.18 20.39
C GLN A 193 -15.70 -16.31 19.35
N ALA A 194 -16.74 -17.14 19.23
CA ALA A 194 -16.79 -18.24 18.27
C ALA A 194 -16.80 -17.71 16.82
N ASP A 195 -17.56 -16.64 16.54
CA ASP A 195 -17.61 -16.00 15.22
C ASP A 195 -16.26 -15.41 14.84
N ILE A 196 -15.58 -14.77 15.79
CA ILE A 196 -14.24 -14.22 15.57
C ILE A 196 -13.23 -15.32 15.23
N ILE A 197 -13.23 -16.41 16.01
CA ILE A 197 -12.38 -17.57 15.75
C ILE A 197 -12.67 -18.15 14.38
N ASN A 198 -13.94 -18.33 14.03
CA ASN A 198 -14.32 -18.80 12.71
C ASN A 198 -13.83 -17.89 11.58
N LYS A 199 -13.98 -16.56 11.71
CA LYS A 199 -13.47 -15.59 10.73
C LYS A 199 -11.94 -15.62 10.59
N VAL A 200 -11.20 -15.87 11.67
CA VAL A 200 -9.73 -15.90 11.64
C VAL A 200 -9.19 -17.21 11.03
N TYR A 201 -9.82 -18.35 11.35
CA TYR A 201 -9.26 -19.64 10.98
C TYR A 201 -9.91 -20.29 9.75
N HIS A 202 -11.12 -19.84 9.33
CA HIS A 202 -11.86 -20.47 8.24
C HIS A 202 -12.26 -19.52 7.11
N SER A 203 -11.94 -18.20 7.20
CA SER A 203 -12.18 -17.29 6.07
C SER A 203 -11.05 -17.37 5.05
N ALA A 204 -11.34 -17.02 3.79
CA ALA A 204 -10.35 -16.96 2.73
C ALA A 204 -9.30 -15.85 2.95
N MET A 205 -9.65 -14.80 3.70
CA MET A 205 -8.80 -13.61 3.88
C MET A 205 -8.82 -13.09 5.33
N PRO A 206 -8.27 -13.88 6.28
CA PRO A 206 -8.31 -13.53 7.70
C PRO A 206 -7.53 -12.24 8.03
N ASN A 207 -6.46 -11.95 7.31
CA ASN A 207 -5.69 -10.71 7.44
C ASN A 207 -6.54 -9.46 7.14
N ARG A 208 -7.45 -9.52 6.15
CA ARG A 208 -8.37 -8.40 5.86
C ARG A 208 -9.40 -8.22 6.96
N PHE A 209 -9.93 -9.31 7.50
CA PHE A 209 -10.82 -9.24 8.66
C PHE A 209 -10.12 -8.58 9.83
N LEU A 210 -8.92 -9.03 10.19
CA LEU A 210 -8.16 -8.45 11.28
C LEU A 210 -7.86 -6.95 11.04
N ALA A 211 -7.38 -6.58 9.84
CA ALA A 211 -7.11 -5.18 9.51
C ALA A 211 -8.38 -4.31 9.54
N SER A 212 -9.55 -4.87 9.24
CA SER A 212 -10.81 -4.11 9.27
C SER A 212 -11.21 -3.65 10.68
N LEU A 213 -10.64 -4.25 11.72
CA LEU A 213 -10.87 -3.86 13.11
C LEU A 213 -10.32 -2.46 13.44
N SER A 214 -9.44 -1.91 12.59
CA SER A 214 -9.03 -0.50 12.64
C SER A 214 -10.23 0.45 12.62
N LYS A 215 -11.36 0.05 12.04
CA LYS A 215 -12.60 0.86 12.02
C LYS A 215 -13.22 1.00 13.41
N PHE A 216 -13.02 0.01 14.28
CA PHE A 216 -13.41 0.09 15.68
C PHE A 216 -12.34 0.77 16.53
N ILE A 217 -11.07 0.41 16.31
CA ILE A 217 -9.96 0.90 17.13
C ILE A 217 -9.82 2.42 17.04
N LEU A 218 -9.92 3.00 15.84
CA LEU A 218 -9.68 4.43 15.63
C LEU A 218 -10.67 5.34 16.38
N PRO A 219 -11.99 5.14 16.36
CA PRO A 219 -12.93 5.94 17.13
C PRO A 219 -12.78 5.82 18.66
N HIS A 220 -12.17 4.76 19.14
CA HIS A 220 -11.98 4.49 20.57
C HIS A 220 -10.52 4.71 21.03
N ILE A 221 -9.72 5.40 20.22
CA ILE A 221 -8.27 5.57 20.47
C ILE A 221 -7.94 6.37 21.74
N ASP A 222 -8.91 7.08 22.29
CA ASP A 222 -8.76 7.83 23.55
C ASP A 222 -8.71 6.90 24.79
N ASP A 223 -9.02 5.60 24.66
CA ASP A 223 -8.75 4.62 25.70
C ASP A 223 -7.23 4.40 25.82
N GLU A 224 -6.66 4.69 26.98
CA GLU A 224 -5.22 4.64 27.22
C GLU A 224 -4.60 3.27 26.92
N SER A 225 -5.32 2.18 27.21
CA SER A 225 -4.84 0.82 26.96
C SER A 225 -4.81 0.50 25.47
N LEU A 226 -5.76 1.06 24.74
CA LEU A 226 -5.86 0.91 23.27
C LEU A 226 -4.82 1.77 22.55
N GLU A 227 -4.62 3.02 22.99
CA GLU A 227 -3.56 3.87 22.45
C GLU A 227 -2.19 3.23 22.67
N ALA A 228 -1.91 2.73 23.87
CA ALA A 228 -0.66 2.03 24.17
C ALA A 228 -0.46 0.77 23.31
N LEU A 229 -1.55 0.05 22.97
CA LEU A 229 -1.50 -1.08 22.05
C LEU A 229 -1.07 -0.64 20.64
N VAL A 230 -1.64 0.45 20.14
CA VAL A 230 -1.32 0.98 18.79
C VAL A 230 0.12 1.49 18.75
N VAL A 231 0.56 2.26 19.73
CA VAL A 231 1.96 2.72 19.84
C VAL A 231 2.92 1.55 19.84
N ARG A 232 2.67 0.53 20.68
CA ARG A 232 3.51 -0.68 20.75
C ARG A 232 3.55 -1.46 19.44
N ASN A 233 2.45 -1.49 18.70
CA ASN A 233 2.43 -2.11 17.36
C ASN A 233 3.43 -1.44 16.40
N PHE A 234 3.54 -0.10 16.44
CA PHE A 234 4.52 0.64 15.65
C PHE A 234 5.94 0.56 16.21
N GLU A 235 6.12 0.55 17.54
CA GLU A 235 7.45 0.32 18.12
C GLU A 235 8.03 -1.03 17.67
N ASN A 236 7.20 -2.09 17.70
CA ASN A 236 7.62 -3.41 17.24
C ASN A 236 8.03 -3.39 15.75
N PHE A 237 7.30 -2.65 14.90
CA PHE A 237 7.67 -2.45 13.51
C PHE A 237 9.05 -1.79 13.37
N ILE A 238 9.30 -0.71 14.09
CA ILE A 238 10.57 0.02 14.03
C ILE A 238 11.71 -0.87 14.50
N ILE A 239 11.52 -1.58 15.60
CA ILE A 239 12.53 -2.46 16.19
C ILE A 239 12.87 -3.63 15.24
N SER A 240 11.86 -4.26 14.66
CA SER A 240 12.04 -5.48 13.87
C SER A 240 12.50 -5.19 12.43
N ASN A 241 12.07 -4.06 11.85
CA ASN A 241 12.26 -3.82 10.43
C ASN A 241 13.22 -2.66 10.12
N ILE A 242 13.16 -1.54 10.88
CA ILE A 242 13.86 -0.31 10.50
C ILE A 242 15.25 -0.21 11.09
N ARG A 243 15.47 -0.67 12.31
CA ARG A 243 16.77 -0.58 12.99
C ARG A 243 17.95 -1.21 12.23
N ASN A 244 17.65 -2.09 11.29
CA ASN A 244 18.67 -2.77 10.48
C ASN A 244 19.25 -1.88 9.36
N TYR A 245 18.60 -0.74 9.03
CA TYR A 245 19.04 0.16 7.96
C TYR A 245 20.10 1.14 8.48
N SER A 246 21.36 0.71 8.51
CA SER A 246 22.45 1.43 9.18
C SER A 246 22.91 2.71 8.46
N GLU A 247 22.71 2.81 7.15
CA GLU A 247 23.10 3.96 6.34
C GLU A 247 21.99 5.02 6.23
N ALA A 248 20.77 4.69 6.68
CA ALA A 248 19.64 5.58 6.56
C ALA A 248 19.67 6.69 7.61
N LYS A 249 19.25 7.91 7.21
CA LYS A 249 18.91 8.95 8.20
C LYS A 249 17.76 8.46 9.08
N PRO A 250 17.69 8.86 10.35
CA PRO A 250 16.66 8.39 11.27
C PRO A 250 15.32 9.10 11.05
N VAL A 251 14.86 9.14 9.79
CA VAL A 251 13.59 9.72 9.36
C VAL A 251 12.77 8.65 8.70
N ILE A 252 11.60 8.34 9.25
CA ILE A 252 10.66 7.34 8.75
C ILE A 252 9.63 8.02 7.87
N ASN A 253 9.57 7.64 6.59
CA ASN A 253 8.49 8.01 5.69
C ASN A 253 7.56 6.82 5.51
N ALA A 254 6.24 7.03 5.49
CA ALA A 254 5.31 5.91 5.37
C ALA A 254 4.11 6.22 4.47
N VAL A 255 3.63 5.18 3.79
CA VAL A 255 2.42 5.21 2.99
C VAL A 255 1.47 4.10 3.44
N GLY A 256 0.18 4.35 3.35
CA GLY A 256 -0.87 3.40 3.65
C GLY A 256 -1.88 3.92 4.66
N SER A 257 -3.04 3.27 4.69
CA SER A 257 -4.16 3.71 5.52
C SER A 257 -3.86 3.68 7.02
N VAL A 258 -3.08 2.71 7.48
CA VAL A 258 -2.72 2.58 8.91
C VAL A 258 -1.76 3.68 9.32
N ALA A 259 -0.70 3.95 8.54
CA ALA A 259 0.20 5.07 8.79
C ALA A 259 -0.54 6.42 8.83
N PHE A 260 -1.45 6.61 7.88
CA PHE A 260 -2.20 7.87 7.76
C PHE A 260 -3.19 8.08 8.91
N LEU A 261 -3.96 7.05 9.25
CA LEU A 261 -5.00 7.14 10.28
C LEU A 261 -4.43 7.25 11.69
N TYR A 262 -3.33 6.54 11.97
CA TYR A 262 -2.69 6.51 13.29
C TYR A 262 -1.39 7.32 13.32
N ARG A 263 -1.33 8.41 12.53
CA ARG A 263 -0.12 9.25 12.42
C ARG A 263 0.43 9.70 13.77
N LYS A 264 -0.43 10.09 14.70
CA LYS A 264 -0.02 10.54 16.04
C LYS A 264 0.70 9.43 16.82
N GLN A 265 0.14 8.21 16.81
CA GLN A 265 0.70 7.06 17.50
C GLN A 265 1.99 6.56 16.83
N LEU A 266 2.07 6.65 15.48
CA LEU A 266 3.28 6.35 14.74
C LEU A 266 4.39 7.36 15.06
N GLU A 267 4.08 8.66 15.16
CA GLU A 267 5.02 9.71 15.55
C GLU A 267 5.55 9.47 16.97
N GLN A 268 4.66 9.16 17.91
CA GLN A 268 5.04 8.81 19.28
C GLN A 268 5.97 7.60 19.32
N ALA A 269 5.66 6.53 18.59
CA ALA A 269 6.50 5.34 18.50
C ALA A 269 7.86 5.65 17.87
N ALA A 270 7.90 6.47 16.80
CA ALA A 270 9.14 6.90 16.17
C ALA A 270 10.03 7.66 17.17
N MET A 271 9.49 8.65 17.87
CA MET A 271 10.22 9.42 18.88
C MET A 271 10.77 8.53 20.00
N LEU A 272 9.98 7.57 20.52
CA LEU A 272 10.41 6.63 21.55
C LEU A 272 11.59 5.75 21.09
N GLN A 273 11.69 5.49 19.78
CA GLN A 273 12.75 4.67 19.18
C GLN A 273 13.91 5.50 18.59
N GLY A 274 13.91 6.86 18.77
CA GLY A 274 14.97 7.75 18.32
C GLY A 274 14.88 8.12 16.82
N TYR A 275 13.69 8.05 16.24
CA TYR A 275 13.42 8.43 14.85
C TYR A 275 12.51 9.66 14.78
N GLU A 276 12.61 10.39 13.67
CA GLU A 276 11.66 11.43 13.30
C GLU A 276 10.64 10.88 12.30
N LEU A 277 9.42 11.40 12.32
CA LEU A 277 8.40 11.08 11.33
C LEU A 277 8.45 12.11 10.18
N GLY A 278 8.72 11.63 8.97
CA GLY A 278 8.78 12.43 7.76
C GLY A 278 7.43 12.49 7.01
N LYS A 279 7.48 12.22 5.71
CA LYS A 279 6.32 12.27 4.81
C LYS A 279 5.37 11.10 5.09
N ILE A 280 4.08 11.40 5.24
CA ILE A 280 3.02 10.38 5.41
C ILE A 280 1.98 10.57 4.32
N LEU A 281 1.76 9.52 3.53
CA LEU A 281 0.78 9.48 2.45
C LEU A 281 -0.28 8.40 2.73
N LYS A 282 -1.52 8.66 2.34
CA LYS A 282 -2.59 7.65 2.39
C LYS A 282 -2.47 6.61 1.26
N SER A 283 -2.02 7.04 0.09
CA SER A 283 -1.78 6.24 -1.13
C SER A 283 -0.49 6.74 -1.79
N PRO A 284 0.26 5.89 -2.51
CA PRO A 284 1.48 6.32 -3.19
C PRO A 284 1.20 7.16 -4.43
N LEU A 285 -0.03 7.19 -4.93
CA LEU A 285 -0.35 7.67 -6.27
C LEU A 285 0.07 9.12 -6.53
N GLU A 286 -0.27 10.05 -5.61
CA GLU A 286 0.11 11.47 -5.76
C GLU A 286 1.63 11.63 -5.83
N GLY A 287 2.36 10.96 -4.94
CA GLY A 287 3.82 11.00 -4.95
C GLY A 287 4.45 10.33 -6.18
N LEU A 288 3.78 9.31 -6.75
CA LEU A 288 4.21 8.69 -8.01
C LEU A 288 3.96 9.61 -9.21
N LEU A 289 2.86 10.36 -9.23
CA LEU A 289 2.62 11.39 -10.23
C LEU A 289 3.75 12.43 -10.20
N ASP A 290 4.05 12.96 -9.01
CA ASP A 290 5.17 13.90 -8.84
C ASP A 290 6.49 13.30 -9.33
N TYR A 291 6.81 12.06 -8.92
CA TYR A 291 8.04 11.37 -9.32
C TYR A 291 8.16 11.21 -10.83
N HIS A 292 7.11 10.74 -11.50
CA HIS A 292 7.16 10.44 -12.92
C HIS A 292 7.08 11.67 -13.82
N PHE A 293 6.52 12.78 -13.37
CA PHE A 293 6.46 14.03 -14.13
C PHE A 293 7.59 15.01 -13.79
N ALA A 294 8.14 15.01 -12.57
CA ALA A 294 9.27 15.86 -12.20
C ALA A 294 10.59 15.44 -12.89
N ASN A 295 10.73 14.18 -13.27
CA ASN A 295 11.95 13.61 -13.86
C ASN A 295 11.86 13.48 -15.41
N LYS A 296 11.00 14.28 -16.04
CA LYS A 296 10.81 14.29 -17.50
C LYS A 296 11.08 15.69 -18.13
#